data_663d8ef710e6ca281f0aa641545a6403
#
_entry.id   663d8ef710e6ca281f0aa641545a6403
#
_cell.length_a   1.000
_cell.length_b   1.000
_cell.length_c   1.000
_cell.angle_alpha   90.00
_cell.angle_beta   90.00
_cell.angle_gamma   90.00
#
_symmetry.space_group_name_H-M   'P 1'
#
loop_
_entity.id
_entity.type
_entity.pdbx_description
1 polymer ?
#
loop_
_entity_poly.entity_id
_entity_poly.type
_entity_poly.pdbx_seq_one_letter_code
_entity_poly.pdbx_strand_id
1 'polypeptide(L)'
;AMLATSNVPVWAAEFSDGTDTPISTEAPAAEAFSDETAEAPVVEDTDATAAEATTNGTGFDITATDFTGITNNAIVWGNAVSTTVTVTKKADNTDTVSYYYVWKDNDGQITTETSLPANGQVSYTPGAAQSGKDITLFVYAKKGDTLVWSWTSDSFKVQPKQLSDVINMKSDTTKLKLKDTFKKTYTGKAIVPTVDDIDFTNLVNTKDANNNAIFAASDFVIGSTEGDTVNVTTKGVNVYLTTTKAGYAGSVVINYTISPLTLTAANVSDYLEATFVTTS
;
A
#
# COMPACT_ATOMS: atom_id res chain seq x y z
N ALA A 1 -50.44 -26.22 -22.12
CA ALA A 1 -49.82 -24.97 -22.43
C ALA A 1 -49.58 -24.21 -21.11
N MET A 2 -48.35 -24.19 -20.67
CA MET A 2 -47.95 -23.40 -19.46
C MET A 2 -47.53 -22.01 -19.91
N LEU A 3 -48.27 -20.97 -19.46
CA LEU A 3 -47.82 -19.59 -19.58
C LEU A 3 -46.82 -19.32 -18.47
N ALA A 4 -45.59 -19.03 -18.85
CA ALA A 4 -44.61 -18.45 -17.94
C ALA A 4 -44.86 -16.92 -17.92
N THR A 5 -45.35 -16.40 -16.81
CA THR A 5 -45.38 -14.93 -16.57
C THR A 5 -44.01 -14.50 -16.07
N SER A 6 -43.27 -13.81 -16.93
CA SER A 6 -42.03 -13.15 -16.48
C SER A 6 -42.42 -11.84 -15.78
N ASN A 7 -42.06 -11.71 -14.51
CA ASN A 7 -42.13 -10.43 -13.79
C ASN A 7 -41.02 -9.50 -14.30
N VAL A 8 -41.38 -8.56 -15.15
CA VAL A 8 -40.52 -7.44 -15.54
C VAL A 8 -40.69 -6.34 -14.49
N PRO A 9 -39.64 -5.77 -13.94
CA PRO A 9 -39.76 -4.70 -12.95
C PRO A 9 -40.41 -3.46 -13.54
N VAL A 10 -41.34 -2.87 -12.80
CA VAL A 10 -42.28 -1.77 -13.22
C VAL A 10 -41.56 -0.48 -13.63
N TRP A 11 -40.26 -0.32 -13.36
CA TRP A 11 -39.51 0.89 -13.72
C TRP A 11 -39.05 0.96 -15.18
N ALA A 12 -39.28 -0.10 -15.96
CA ALA A 12 -38.93 -0.13 -17.39
C ALA A 12 -40.04 0.48 -18.30
N ALA A 13 -41.16 0.97 -17.76
CA ALA A 13 -42.33 1.38 -18.53
C ALA A 13 -42.51 2.91 -18.69
N GLU A 14 -41.61 3.76 -18.17
CA GLU A 14 -41.82 5.22 -18.15
C GLU A 14 -40.95 6.06 -19.09
N PHE A 15 -40.31 5.46 -20.11
CA PHE A 15 -39.59 6.24 -21.12
C PHE A 15 -40.08 5.90 -22.54
N SER A 16 -41.29 6.32 -22.84
CA SER A 16 -41.79 6.47 -24.21
C SER A 16 -42.39 7.85 -24.36
N ASP A 17 -41.55 8.85 -24.63
CA ASP A 17 -42.02 10.07 -25.25
C ASP A 17 -41.84 9.92 -26.76
N GLY A 18 -42.98 10.10 -27.47
CA GLY A 18 -43.08 9.85 -28.91
C GLY A 18 -42.32 10.87 -29.75
N THR A 19 -41.07 10.50 -30.12
CA THR A 19 -40.43 11.07 -31.31
C THR A 19 -39.75 9.93 -32.06
N ASP A 20 -40.38 9.52 -33.14
CA ASP A 20 -39.90 8.55 -34.12
C ASP A 20 -38.60 9.03 -34.79
N THR A 21 -37.44 8.49 -34.35
CA THR A 21 -36.27 8.41 -35.19
C THR A 21 -35.80 6.95 -35.19
N PRO A 22 -35.54 6.33 -36.33
CA PRO A 22 -35.12 4.93 -36.40
C PRO A 22 -33.71 4.78 -35.86
N ILE A 23 -33.58 4.11 -34.73
CA ILE A 23 -32.27 3.71 -34.19
C ILE A 23 -31.78 2.50 -34.97
N SER A 24 -30.67 2.66 -35.66
CA SER A 24 -29.94 1.60 -36.32
C SER A 24 -29.60 0.51 -35.30
N THR A 25 -30.03 -0.72 -35.54
CA THR A 25 -29.66 -1.91 -34.80
C THR A 25 -28.31 -2.41 -35.31
N GLU A 26 -27.20 -1.77 -34.90
CA GLU A 26 -25.90 -2.45 -34.88
C GLU A 26 -25.74 -3.08 -33.51
N ALA A 27 -25.64 -4.39 -33.49
CA ALA A 27 -25.25 -5.13 -32.29
C ALA A 27 -23.82 -4.71 -31.92
N PRO A 28 -23.57 -4.35 -30.64
CA PRO A 28 -22.20 -4.10 -30.22
C PRO A 28 -21.38 -5.39 -30.39
N ALA A 29 -20.28 -5.26 -31.11
CA ALA A 29 -19.29 -6.32 -31.20
C ALA A 29 -18.87 -6.72 -29.78
N ALA A 30 -18.87 -8.03 -29.52
CA ALA A 30 -18.34 -8.57 -28.29
C ALA A 30 -16.86 -8.18 -28.19
N GLU A 31 -16.55 -7.21 -27.35
CA GLU A 31 -15.19 -6.91 -26.97
C GLU A 31 -14.66 -8.12 -26.20
N ALA A 32 -13.63 -8.72 -26.76
CA ALA A 32 -12.88 -9.76 -26.09
C ALA A 32 -12.24 -9.15 -24.85
N PHE A 33 -12.68 -9.57 -23.66
CA PHE A 33 -11.98 -9.28 -22.42
C PHE A 33 -10.57 -9.87 -22.52
N SER A 34 -9.58 -9.01 -22.72
CA SER A 34 -8.19 -9.39 -22.49
C SER A 34 -8.03 -9.73 -21.02
N ASP A 35 -7.40 -10.85 -20.77
CA ASP A 35 -7.03 -11.34 -19.45
C ASP A 35 -5.90 -10.44 -18.89
N GLU A 36 -6.26 -9.23 -18.44
CA GLU A 36 -5.37 -8.38 -17.67
C GLU A 36 -5.45 -8.86 -16.22
N THR A 37 -4.36 -9.48 -15.79
CA THR A 37 -4.06 -9.68 -14.38
C THR A 37 -4.29 -8.36 -13.66
N ALA A 38 -5.30 -8.32 -12.79
CA ALA A 38 -5.58 -7.16 -11.95
C ALA A 38 -4.35 -6.91 -11.07
N GLU A 39 -3.53 -5.95 -11.47
CA GLU A 39 -2.52 -5.36 -10.60
C GLU A 39 -3.26 -4.68 -9.44
N ALA A 40 -2.77 -4.91 -8.22
CA ALA A 40 -3.22 -4.19 -7.04
C ALA A 40 -3.19 -2.68 -7.34
N PRO A 41 -4.15 -1.87 -6.84
CA PRO A 41 -4.16 -0.45 -7.11
C PRO A 41 -2.81 0.15 -6.70
N VAL A 42 -2.03 0.51 -7.70
CA VAL A 42 -0.83 1.31 -7.53
C VAL A 42 -1.35 2.66 -7.08
N VAL A 43 -1.04 3.06 -5.86
CA VAL A 43 -1.21 4.45 -5.43
C VAL A 43 -0.30 5.24 -6.35
N GLU A 44 -0.88 5.96 -7.32
CA GLU A 44 -0.11 6.90 -8.14
C GLU A 44 0.60 7.86 -7.19
N ASP A 45 1.92 7.73 -7.18
CA ASP A 45 2.81 8.65 -6.49
C ASP A 45 2.65 10.00 -7.19
N THR A 46 1.90 10.90 -6.57
CA THR A 46 1.87 12.28 -7.04
C THR A 46 3.29 12.78 -6.91
N ASP A 47 3.91 13.03 -8.06
CA ASP A 47 5.24 13.57 -8.26
C ASP A 47 5.43 14.81 -7.36
N ALA A 48 5.84 14.58 -6.12
CA ALA A 48 6.25 15.64 -5.22
C ALA A 48 7.62 16.10 -5.73
N THR A 49 7.64 17.24 -6.37
CA THR A 49 8.88 17.89 -6.82
C THR A 49 9.82 17.98 -5.62
N ALA A 50 10.93 17.24 -5.69
CA ALA A 50 11.95 17.30 -4.66
C ALA A 50 12.39 18.76 -4.45
N ALA A 51 12.54 19.17 -3.19
CA ALA A 51 13.10 20.49 -2.91
C ALA A 51 14.57 20.49 -3.36
N GLU A 52 14.95 21.49 -4.17
CA GLU A 52 16.31 21.62 -4.67
C GLU A 52 17.29 22.02 -3.56
N ALA A 53 18.56 21.66 -3.76
CA ALA A 53 19.64 21.99 -2.85
C ALA A 53 19.80 23.52 -2.70
N THR A 54 19.96 23.98 -1.48
CA THR A 54 20.09 25.41 -1.15
C THR A 54 21.33 25.69 -0.31
N THR A 55 21.95 26.84 -0.56
CA THR A 55 23.10 27.31 0.23
C THR A 55 22.75 28.63 0.89
N ASN A 56 23.10 28.80 2.16
CA ASN A 56 22.94 30.02 2.93
C ASN A 56 24.29 30.47 3.53
N GLY A 57 24.63 31.73 3.35
CA GLY A 57 25.90 32.33 3.75
C GLY A 57 26.96 32.32 2.63
N THR A 58 28.06 32.98 2.88
CA THR A 58 29.18 33.15 1.94
C THR A 58 30.47 32.62 2.55
N GLY A 59 31.55 32.57 1.78
CA GLY A 59 32.89 32.20 2.28
C GLY A 59 33.19 30.69 2.24
N PHE A 60 32.26 29.86 1.75
CA PHE A 60 32.47 28.42 1.60
C PHE A 60 31.90 27.93 0.27
N ASP A 61 32.52 26.91 -0.29
CA ASP A 61 32.03 26.11 -1.41
C ASP A 61 31.75 24.70 -0.93
N ILE A 62 30.78 24.06 -1.54
CA ILE A 62 30.41 22.66 -1.26
C ILE A 62 30.34 21.86 -2.54
N THR A 63 30.83 20.63 -2.47
CA THR A 63 30.53 19.62 -3.48
C THR A 63 30.00 18.40 -2.73
N ALA A 64 28.92 17.82 -3.25
CA ALA A 64 28.37 16.58 -2.77
C ALA A 64 28.28 15.58 -3.96
N THR A 65 28.63 14.33 -3.70
CA THR A 65 28.36 13.27 -4.68
C THR A 65 26.86 12.95 -4.68
N ASP A 66 26.39 12.35 -5.74
CA ASP A 66 25.03 11.82 -5.77
C ASP A 66 24.79 10.90 -4.57
N PHE A 67 23.58 10.94 -4.05
CA PHE A 67 23.19 10.02 -2.99
C PHE A 67 23.14 8.59 -3.51
N THR A 68 23.76 7.67 -2.78
CA THR A 68 23.62 6.22 -3.01
C THR A 68 22.48 5.67 -2.18
N GLY A 69 21.82 4.62 -2.69
CA GLY A 69 20.68 4.00 -2.02
C GLY A 69 19.32 4.63 -2.38
N ILE A 70 19.31 5.69 -3.20
CA ILE A 70 18.11 6.35 -3.70
C ILE A 70 17.79 5.89 -5.11
N THR A 71 16.52 5.62 -5.39
CA THR A 71 16.01 5.32 -6.73
C THR A 71 14.77 6.17 -6.98
N ASN A 72 14.72 6.86 -8.13
CA ASN A 72 13.61 7.76 -8.48
C ASN A 72 13.29 8.77 -7.37
N ASN A 73 14.34 9.37 -6.79
CA ASN A 73 14.23 10.33 -5.70
C ASN A 73 13.56 9.79 -4.43
N ALA A 74 13.62 8.48 -4.21
CA ALA A 74 13.02 7.82 -3.06
C ALA A 74 13.90 6.72 -2.48
N ILE A 75 13.69 6.41 -1.21
CA ILE A 75 14.31 5.28 -0.49
C ILE A 75 13.25 4.58 0.35
N VAL A 76 13.27 3.26 0.38
CA VAL A 76 12.43 2.50 1.32
C VAL A 76 13.07 2.55 2.71
N TRP A 77 12.30 2.86 3.75
CA TRP A 77 12.82 2.90 5.12
C TRP A 77 13.51 1.57 5.51
N GLY A 78 14.53 1.68 6.35
CA GLY A 78 15.39 0.56 6.73
C GLY A 78 16.56 0.31 5.76
N ASN A 79 16.59 0.97 4.60
CA ASN A 79 17.73 0.99 3.71
C ASN A 79 18.60 2.21 4.03
N ALA A 80 19.92 2.07 3.85
CA ALA A 80 20.85 3.17 4.08
C ALA A 80 20.93 4.09 2.85
N VAL A 81 20.96 5.38 3.08
CA VAL A 81 21.36 6.41 2.12
C VAL A 81 22.72 6.96 2.52
N SER A 82 23.59 7.24 1.57
CA SER A 82 24.88 7.86 1.84
C SER A 82 25.33 8.76 0.70
N THR A 83 26.17 9.75 1.05
CA THR A 83 26.85 10.65 0.12
C THR A 83 28.21 11.04 0.70
N THR A 84 29.08 11.59 -0.16
CA THR A 84 30.33 12.21 0.27
C THR A 84 30.24 13.70 0.05
N VAL A 85 30.44 14.48 1.11
CA VAL A 85 30.37 15.95 1.11
C VAL A 85 31.76 16.52 1.36
N THR A 86 32.19 17.45 0.51
CA THR A 86 33.42 18.21 0.70
C THR A 86 33.06 19.68 0.81
N VAL A 87 33.40 20.27 1.95
CA VAL A 87 33.25 21.72 2.19
C VAL A 87 34.63 22.36 2.09
N THR A 88 34.78 23.36 1.22
CA THR A 88 36.02 24.10 1.01
C THR A 88 35.83 25.55 1.42
N LYS A 89 36.74 26.04 2.25
CA LYS A 89 36.76 27.45 2.63
C LYS A 89 37.36 28.26 1.49
N LYS A 90 36.71 29.36 1.11
CA LYS A 90 37.22 30.30 0.10
C LYS A 90 38.49 31.00 0.58
N ALA A 91 39.35 31.41 -0.36
CA ALA A 91 40.66 31.99 -0.04
C ALA A 91 40.60 33.26 0.80
N ASP A 92 39.54 34.05 0.67
CA ASP A 92 39.28 35.28 1.41
C ASP A 92 38.69 35.05 2.82
N ASN A 93 38.25 33.84 3.10
CA ASN A 93 37.70 33.48 4.40
C ASN A 93 38.81 33.05 5.39
N THR A 94 39.08 33.86 6.39
CA THR A 94 40.09 33.58 7.41
C THR A 94 39.52 32.97 8.71
N ASP A 95 38.21 32.72 8.76
CA ASP A 95 37.55 32.21 9.95
C ASP A 95 38.02 30.80 10.32
N THR A 96 38.23 30.55 11.60
CA THR A 96 38.40 29.17 12.13
C THR A 96 37.03 28.60 12.44
N VAL A 97 36.63 27.56 11.73
CA VAL A 97 35.32 26.97 11.84
C VAL A 97 35.40 25.45 12.02
N SER A 98 34.35 24.89 12.58
CA SER A 98 34.08 23.45 12.63
C SER A 98 32.86 23.09 11.77
N TYR A 99 32.91 21.97 11.10
CA TYR A 99 31.83 21.53 10.23
C TYR A 99 31.01 20.43 10.89
N TYR A 100 29.68 20.51 10.70
CA TYR A 100 28.72 19.60 11.29
C TYR A 100 27.69 19.21 10.26
N TYR A 101 26.97 18.15 10.54
CA TYR A 101 25.78 17.76 9.76
C TYR A 101 24.68 17.18 10.66
N VAL A 102 23.46 17.26 10.14
CA VAL A 102 22.27 16.59 10.67
C VAL A 102 21.40 16.14 9.51
N TRP A 103 20.60 15.12 9.73
CA TRP A 103 19.50 14.80 8.84
C TRP A 103 18.23 15.43 9.36
N LYS A 104 17.37 15.88 8.44
CA LYS A 104 16.10 16.56 8.74
C LYS A 104 14.98 15.90 7.93
N ASP A 105 13.77 15.91 8.48
CA ASP A 105 12.54 15.66 7.75
C ASP A 105 11.65 16.91 7.75
N ASN A 106 10.42 16.79 7.25
CA ASN A 106 9.47 17.90 7.19
C ASN A 106 9.13 18.50 8.57
N ASP A 107 9.30 17.73 9.65
CA ASP A 107 9.00 18.14 11.02
C ASP A 107 10.24 18.73 11.74
N GLY A 108 11.42 18.59 11.14
CA GLY A 108 12.66 19.15 11.69
C GLY A 108 13.83 18.17 11.73
N GLN A 109 14.72 18.39 12.71
CA GLN A 109 15.93 17.57 12.86
C GLN A 109 15.59 16.18 13.39
N ILE A 110 16.08 15.12 12.70
CA ILE A 110 15.86 13.71 13.05
C ILE A 110 17.10 12.98 13.56
N THR A 111 18.30 13.57 13.40
CA THR A 111 19.54 13.03 13.97
C THR A 111 20.20 14.06 14.88
N THR A 112 21.03 13.63 15.81
CA THR A 112 21.88 14.53 16.60
C THR A 112 22.91 15.23 15.74
N GLU A 113 23.31 16.46 16.13
CA GLU A 113 24.45 17.15 15.53
C GLU A 113 25.70 16.26 15.59
N THR A 114 26.34 16.10 14.45
CA THR A 114 27.52 15.27 14.32
C THR A 114 28.58 16.04 13.54
N SER A 115 29.85 15.98 13.99
CA SER A 115 30.97 16.55 13.24
C SER A 115 31.09 15.88 11.87
N LEU A 116 31.29 16.71 10.82
CA LEU A 116 31.52 16.20 9.48
C LEU A 116 32.83 15.41 9.47
N PRO A 117 32.83 14.12 9.08
CA PRO A 117 34.04 13.32 9.00
C PRO A 117 35.06 13.90 8.02
N ALA A 118 36.35 13.69 8.28
CA ALA A 118 37.43 14.19 7.42
C ALA A 118 37.37 13.64 5.98
N ASN A 119 36.81 12.44 5.79
CA ASN A 119 36.56 11.86 4.46
C ASN A 119 35.24 12.34 3.83
N GLY A 120 34.48 13.18 4.54
CA GLY A 120 33.21 13.71 4.09
C GLY A 120 32.06 12.72 3.98
N GLN A 121 32.28 11.43 4.29
CA GLN A 121 31.24 10.41 4.13
C GLN A 121 30.18 10.51 5.23
N VAL A 122 28.95 10.71 4.84
CA VAL A 122 27.77 10.76 5.72
C VAL A 122 26.74 9.74 5.27
N SER A 123 26.08 9.12 6.24
CA SER A 123 25.03 8.13 5.94
C SER A 123 23.89 8.22 6.96
N TYR A 124 22.73 7.74 6.54
CA TYR A 124 21.54 7.65 7.39
C TYR A 124 20.67 6.46 6.96
N THR A 125 20.02 5.84 7.91
CA THR A 125 19.02 4.80 7.66
C THR A 125 17.68 5.27 8.23
N PRO A 126 16.73 5.72 7.39
CA PRO A 126 15.41 6.14 7.86
C PRO A 126 14.70 4.98 8.55
N GLY A 127 14.00 5.28 9.64
CA GLY A 127 13.11 4.33 10.31
C GLY A 127 11.68 4.41 9.77
N ALA A 128 10.81 3.54 10.27
CA ALA A 128 9.39 3.52 9.91
C ALA A 128 8.67 4.86 10.17
N ALA A 129 9.12 5.62 11.18
CA ALA A 129 8.56 6.93 11.52
C ALA A 129 8.80 8.01 10.46
N GLN A 130 9.79 7.83 9.59
CA GLN A 130 10.07 8.73 8.47
C GLN A 130 9.31 8.33 7.19
N SER A 131 8.60 7.22 7.19
CA SER A 131 7.82 6.79 6.03
C SER A 131 6.80 7.86 5.60
N GLY A 132 6.78 8.19 4.32
CA GLY A 132 5.95 9.24 3.73
C GLY A 132 6.52 10.64 3.85
N LYS A 133 7.62 10.84 4.59
CA LYS A 133 8.26 12.15 4.76
C LYS A 133 9.39 12.37 3.74
N ASP A 134 9.67 13.64 3.47
CA ASP A 134 10.84 14.05 2.71
C ASP A 134 12.00 14.26 3.65
N ILE A 135 13.18 13.77 3.27
CA ILE A 135 14.41 13.86 4.06
C ILE A 135 15.45 14.66 3.30
N THR A 136 16.20 15.48 4.05
CA THR A 136 17.33 16.26 3.56
C THR A 136 18.55 16.08 4.46
N LEU A 137 19.74 16.23 3.88
CA LEU A 137 20.99 16.39 4.60
C LEU A 137 21.25 17.89 4.79
N PHE A 138 21.46 18.33 6.02
CA PHE A 138 21.83 19.69 6.37
C PHE A 138 23.28 19.72 6.87
N VAL A 139 24.16 20.39 6.13
CA VAL A 139 25.57 20.55 6.46
C VAL A 139 25.83 22.01 6.78
N TYR A 140 26.64 22.31 7.80
CA TYR A 140 26.86 23.67 8.22
C TYR A 140 28.22 23.88 8.90
N ALA A 141 28.65 25.15 8.93
CA ALA A 141 29.85 25.60 9.60
C ALA A 141 29.51 26.48 10.79
N LYS A 142 30.20 26.25 11.92
CA LYS A 142 30.14 27.09 13.11
C LYS A 142 31.49 27.74 13.40
N LYS A 143 31.45 29.01 13.81
CA LYS A 143 32.55 29.72 14.45
C LYS A 143 32.24 29.86 15.95
N GLY A 144 32.88 29.04 16.77
CA GLY A 144 32.39 28.77 18.12
C GLY A 144 30.98 28.16 18.06
N ASP A 145 30.01 28.76 18.74
CA ASP A 145 28.61 28.31 18.73
C ASP A 145 27.75 29.00 17.66
N THR A 146 28.34 29.93 16.90
CA THR A 146 27.59 30.71 15.91
C THR A 146 27.61 30.03 14.56
N LEU A 147 26.41 29.76 14.00
CA LEU A 147 26.24 29.31 12.62
C LEU A 147 26.66 30.40 11.64
N VAL A 148 27.64 30.14 10.79
CA VAL A 148 28.17 31.12 9.81
C VAL A 148 27.88 30.76 8.39
N TRP A 149 27.57 29.50 8.11
CA TRP A 149 27.24 29.01 6.79
C TRP A 149 26.47 27.66 6.88
N SER A 150 25.61 27.40 5.91
CA SER A 150 24.90 26.13 5.80
C SER A 150 24.56 25.78 4.37
N TRP A 151 24.36 24.51 4.14
CA TRP A 151 23.85 23.92 2.91
C TRP A 151 22.84 22.84 3.23
N THR A 152 21.78 22.78 2.44
CA THR A 152 20.75 21.73 2.49
C THR A 152 20.76 21.01 1.16
N SER A 153 20.78 19.68 1.17
CA SER A 153 20.72 18.86 -0.05
C SER A 153 19.35 18.93 -0.70
N ASP A 154 19.26 18.40 -1.91
CA ASP A 154 17.98 17.98 -2.49
C ASP A 154 17.26 17.06 -1.50
N SER A 155 15.94 17.11 -1.51
CA SER A 155 15.12 16.20 -0.72
C SER A 155 14.87 14.91 -1.47
N PHE A 156 14.62 13.84 -0.73
CA PHE A 156 14.12 12.59 -1.26
C PHE A 156 13.06 12.00 -0.33
N LYS A 157 12.13 11.25 -0.91
CA LYS A 157 11.01 10.67 -0.16
C LYS A 157 11.36 9.34 0.48
N VAL A 158 10.94 9.13 1.71
CA VAL A 158 11.00 7.81 2.37
C VAL A 158 9.73 7.04 2.09
N GLN A 159 9.86 5.96 1.33
CA GLN A 159 8.75 5.08 0.95
C GLN A 159 8.44 4.05 2.05
N PRO A 160 7.17 3.66 2.21
CA PRO A 160 6.80 2.53 3.05
C PRO A 160 7.30 1.20 2.45
N LYS A 161 7.49 0.20 3.29
CA LYS A 161 7.65 -1.19 2.84
C LYS A 161 6.31 -1.74 2.39
N GLN A 162 6.29 -2.42 1.24
CA GLN A 162 5.07 -3.07 0.78
C GLN A 162 4.79 -4.33 1.60
N LEU A 163 3.52 -4.56 1.97
CA LEU A 163 3.11 -5.77 2.68
C LEU A 163 3.48 -7.05 1.93
N SER A 164 3.34 -7.04 0.60
CA SER A 164 3.69 -8.16 -0.28
C SER A 164 5.18 -8.54 -0.24
N ASP A 165 6.06 -7.59 0.09
CA ASP A 165 7.50 -7.84 0.21
C ASP A 165 7.88 -8.43 1.56
N VAL A 166 7.01 -8.25 2.56
CA VAL A 166 7.25 -8.69 3.94
C VAL A 166 6.49 -9.97 4.27
N ILE A 167 5.26 -10.10 3.78
CA ILE A 167 4.40 -11.28 3.99
C ILE A 167 4.38 -12.10 2.71
N ASN A 168 5.12 -13.20 2.68
CA ASN A 168 5.14 -14.09 1.53
C ASN A 168 3.89 -14.97 1.50
N MET A 169 2.90 -14.58 0.70
CA MET A 169 1.64 -15.31 0.54
C MET A 169 1.75 -16.64 -0.22
N LYS A 170 2.93 -16.94 -0.80
CA LYS A 170 3.20 -18.23 -1.49
C LYS A 170 3.79 -19.29 -0.55
N SER A 171 4.28 -18.90 0.61
CA SER A 171 4.88 -19.81 1.59
C SER A 171 3.86 -20.27 2.63
N ASP A 172 3.74 -21.57 2.84
CA ASP A 172 2.83 -22.15 3.82
C ASP A 172 3.15 -21.74 5.27
N THR A 173 4.38 -21.29 5.52
CA THR A 173 4.82 -20.86 6.86
C THR A 173 4.57 -19.39 7.15
N THR A 174 4.28 -18.58 6.14
CA THR A 174 4.10 -17.11 6.28
C THR A 174 2.79 -16.61 5.72
N LYS A 175 2.12 -17.36 4.83
CA LYS A 175 0.86 -16.95 4.23
C LYS A 175 -0.25 -16.81 5.29
N LEU A 176 -1.08 -15.80 5.08
CA LEU A 176 -2.34 -15.63 5.79
C LEU A 176 -3.45 -16.36 5.04
N LYS A 177 -4.41 -16.87 5.75
CA LYS A 177 -5.55 -17.60 5.18
C LYS A 177 -6.82 -17.34 5.99
N LEU A 178 -7.97 -17.70 5.46
CA LEU A 178 -9.20 -17.76 6.27
C LEU A 178 -9.13 -18.94 7.23
N LYS A 179 -9.70 -18.75 8.42
CA LYS A 179 -9.89 -19.82 9.40
C LYS A 179 -10.74 -20.95 8.79
N ASP A 180 -10.48 -22.16 9.20
CA ASP A 180 -11.27 -23.33 8.76
C ASP A 180 -12.73 -23.26 9.24
N THR A 181 -13.00 -22.46 10.28
CA THR A 181 -14.35 -22.19 10.82
C THR A 181 -15.17 -21.25 9.94
N PHE A 182 -14.53 -20.48 9.06
CA PHE A 182 -15.22 -19.58 8.12
C PHE A 182 -15.98 -20.40 7.07
N LYS A 183 -17.32 -20.29 7.10
CA LYS A 183 -18.20 -21.06 6.23
C LYS A 183 -18.25 -20.45 4.83
N LYS A 184 -17.85 -21.23 3.80
CA LYS A 184 -17.80 -20.85 2.40
C LYS A 184 -18.87 -21.57 1.55
N THR A 185 -19.92 -22.08 2.19
CA THR A 185 -21.02 -22.75 1.49
C THR A 185 -22.09 -21.74 1.11
N TYR A 186 -22.58 -21.82 -0.11
CA TYR A 186 -23.66 -20.98 -0.63
C TYR A 186 -24.86 -20.92 0.33
N THR A 187 -25.33 -19.71 0.62
CA THR A 187 -26.46 -19.44 1.53
C THR A 187 -27.53 -18.56 0.89
N GLY A 188 -27.37 -18.14 -0.37
CA GLY A 188 -28.19 -17.12 -1.01
C GLY A 188 -27.94 -15.69 -0.53
N LYS A 189 -26.98 -15.50 0.37
CA LYS A 189 -26.56 -14.19 0.91
C LYS A 189 -25.08 -14.00 0.70
N ALA A 190 -24.63 -12.74 0.78
CA ALA A 190 -23.22 -12.42 0.70
C ALA A 190 -22.42 -13.12 1.80
N ILE A 191 -21.32 -13.74 1.40
CA ILE A 191 -20.36 -14.44 2.27
C ILE A 191 -19.07 -13.60 2.25
N VAL A 192 -18.97 -12.65 3.15
CA VAL A 192 -17.84 -11.71 3.26
C VAL A 192 -17.14 -11.93 4.60
N PRO A 193 -15.83 -12.24 4.60
CA PRO A 193 -15.11 -12.41 5.86
C PRO A 193 -14.87 -11.07 6.56
N THR A 194 -14.72 -11.14 7.87
CA THR A 194 -14.22 -10.07 8.74
C THR A 194 -12.76 -10.36 9.11
N VAL A 195 -12.10 -9.40 9.76
CA VAL A 195 -10.71 -9.61 10.25
C VAL A 195 -10.65 -10.79 11.22
N ASP A 196 -11.72 -11.03 11.98
CA ASP A 196 -11.81 -12.15 12.93
C ASP A 196 -11.83 -13.52 12.23
N ASP A 197 -12.17 -13.57 10.95
CA ASP A 197 -12.17 -14.80 10.16
C ASP A 197 -10.78 -15.12 9.57
N ILE A 198 -9.80 -14.23 9.74
CA ILE A 198 -8.43 -14.46 9.24
C ILE A 198 -7.62 -15.26 10.27
N ASP A 199 -6.90 -16.24 9.77
CA ASP A 199 -5.92 -17.00 10.54
C ASP A 199 -4.56 -16.29 10.48
N PHE A 200 -4.18 -15.66 11.59
CA PHE A 200 -2.92 -14.93 11.76
C PHE A 200 -1.81 -15.77 12.40
N THR A 201 -1.99 -17.07 12.55
CA THR A 201 -1.01 -17.94 13.24
C THR A 201 0.39 -17.83 12.63
N ASN A 202 0.49 -17.66 11.33
CA ASN A 202 1.76 -17.58 10.62
C ASN A 202 2.47 -16.22 10.75
N LEU A 203 1.84 -15.18 11.30
CA LEU A 203 2.51 -13.86 11.47
C LEU A 203 3.74 -13.93 12.36
N VAL A 204 3.78 -14.85 13.32
CA VAL A 204 4.95 -15.03 14.19
C VAL A 204 6.23 -15.39 13.44
N ASN A 205 6.10 -15.84 12.19
CA ASN A 205 7.22 -16.18 11.31
C ASN A 205 7.69 -14.97 10.47
N THR A 206 6.91 -13.87 10.48
CA THR A 206 7.29 -12.60 9.82
C THR A 206 8.03 -11.75 10.85
N LYS A 207 9.37 -11.79 10.79
CA LYS A 207 10.26 -11.26 11.83
C LYS A 207 11.18 -10.16 11.32
N ASP A 208 11.53 -9.24 12.22
CA ASP A 208 12.59 -8.25 12.00
C ASP A 208 14.01 -8.86 12.15
N ALA A 209 15.03 -8.03 11.96
CA ALA A 209 16.44 -8.45 12.12
C ALA A 209 16.79 -8.89 13.55
N ASN A 210 16.00 -8.51 14.54
CA ASN A 210 16.17 -8.88 15.95
C ASN A 210 15.32 -10.11 16.34
N ASN A 211 14.73 -10.79 15.35
CA ASN A 211 13.88 -11.97 15.53
C ASN A 211 12.54 -11.69 16.25
N ASN A 212 12.09 -10.43 16.32
CA ASN A 212 10.76 -10.06 16.84
C ASN A 212 9.71 -10.13 15.74
N ALA A 213 8.49 -10.53 16.08
CA ALA A 213 7.36 -10.47 15.13
C ALA A 213 7.12 -9.02 14.69
N ILE A 214 7.06 -8.80 13.37
CA ILE A 214 6.84 -7.46 12.81
C ILE A 214 5.40 -7.02 13.02
N PHE A 215 4.43 -7.93 12.89
CA PHE A 215 3.01 -7.63 12.95
C PHE A 215 2.28 -8.38 14.05
N ALA A 216 1.24 -7.75 14.60
CA ALA A 216 0.19 -8.38 15.38
C ALA A 216 -1.10 -8.43 14.53
N ALA A 217 -2.04 -9.31 14.88
CA ALA A 217 -3.34 -9.40 14.21
C ALA A 217 -4.10 -8.06 14.19
N SER A 218 -3.98 -7.29 15.27
CA SER A 218 -4.58 -5.96 15.43
C SER A 218 -4.04 -4.90 14.46
N ASP A 219 -2.91 -5.16 13.80
CA ASP A 219 -2.34 -4.24 12.82
C ASP A 219 -3.05 -4.34 11.46
N PHE A 220 -4.01 -5.27 11.28
CA PHE A 220 -4.64 -5.52 9.99
C PHE A 220 -6.10 -5.11 9.93
N VAL A 221 -6.51 -4.69 8.73
CA VAL A 221 -7.90 -4.41 8.37
C VAL A 221 -8.18 -4.96 6.97
N ILE A 222 -9.44 -5.31 6.70
CA ILE A 222 -9.89 -5.64 5.34
C ILE A 222 -10.10 -4.31 4.61
N GLY A 223 -9.28 -4.05 3.57
CA GLY A 223 -9.37 -2.85 2.74
C GLY A 223 -10.50 -2.96 1.73
N SER A 224 -10.60 -4.11 1.05
CA SER A 224 -11.65 -4.38 0.05
C SER A 224 -11.86 -5.87 -0.16
N THR A 225 -12.98 -6.19 -0.81
CA THR A 225 -13.30 -7.55 -1.29
C THR A 225 -13.73 -7.43 -2.75
N GLU A 226 -13.18 -8.31 -3.61
CA GLU A 226 -13.44 -8.32 -5.04
C GLU A 226 -13.92 -9.71 -5.48
N GLY A 227 -14.89 -9.75 -6.37
CA GLY A 227 -15.49 -10.98 -6.88
C GLY A 227 -16.94 -11.17 -6.42
N ASP A 228 -17.56 -12.26 -6.87
CA ASP A 228 -18.95 -12.56 -6.50
C ASP A 228 -18.99 -13.21 -5.12
N THR A 229 -19.49 -12.47 -4.15
CA THR A 229 -19.61 -12.92 -2.75
C THR A 229 -20.92 -13.66 -2.46
N VAL A 230 -21.85 -13.73 -3.41
CA VAL A 230 -23.16 -14.33 -3.23
C VAL A 230 -23.25 -15.70 -3.89
N ASN A 231 -22.80 -15.80 -5.14
CA ASN A 231 -23.00 -17.00 -5.95
C ASN A 231 -21.82 -17.97 -5.84
N VAL A 232 -22.09 -19.23 -6.17
CA VAL A 232 -21.03 -20.24 -6.34
C VAL A 232 -20.11 -19.79 -7.48
N THR A 233 -18.83 -19.67 -7.21
CA THR A 233 -17.85 -19.20 -8.18
C THR A 233 -16.61 -20.08 -8.22
N THR A 234 -16.11 -20.34 -9.42
CA THR A 234 -14.84 -21.04 -9.65
C THR A 234 -13.65 -20.10 -9.69
N LYS A 235 -13.85 -18.80 -9.99
CA LYS A 235 -12.77 -17.81 -10.00
C LYS A 235 -12.33 -17.39 -8.59
N GLY A 236 -13.21 -17.57 -7.61
CA GLY A 236 -12.97 -17.19 -6.23
C GLY A 236 -13.27 -15.71 -5.95
N VAL A 237 -13.17 -15.38 -4.68
CA VAL A 237 -13.31 -14.02 -4.13
C VAL A 237 -11.97 -13.62 -3.53
N ASN A 238 -11.48 -12.44 -3.88
CA ASN A 238 -10.26 -11.87 -3.34
C ASN A 238 -10.59 -10.96 -2.15
N VAL A 239 -9.90 -11.16 -1.05
CA VAL A 239 -9.94 -10.29 0.13
C VAL A 239 -8.60 -9.60 0.24
N TYR A 240 -8.59 -8.28 0.10
CA TYR A 240 -7.39 -7.45 0.21
C TYR A 240 -7.21 -7.02 1.66
N LEU A 241 -6.21 -7.59 2.30
CA LEU A 241 -5.85 -7.30 3.69
C LEU A 241 -4.76 -6.24 3.71
N THR A 242 -5.03 -5.10 4.33
CA THR A 242 -4.10 -3.98 4.50
C THR A 242 -3.66 -3.84 5.95
N THR A 243 -2.71 -2.95 6.24
CA THR A 243 -2.24 -2.72 7.60
C THR A 243 -2.38 -1.25 8.01
N THR A 244 -2.65 -1.03 9.29
CA THR A 244 -2.61 0.29 9.94
C THR A 244 -1.24 0.60 10.55
N LYS A 245 -0.30 -0.37 10.49
CA LYS A 245 1.03 -0.21 11.06
C LYS A 245 1.86 0.81 10.29
N ALA A 246 2.36 1.82 11.00
CA ALA A 246 3.20 2.85 10.42
C ALA A 246 4.43 2.26 9.69
N GLY A 247 4.78 2.84 8.56
CA GLY A 247 5.90 2.42 7.74
C GLY A 247 5.60 1.29 6.76
N TYR A 248 4.38 0.80 6.71
CA TYR A 248 3.96 -0.24 5.78
C TYR A 248 2.78 0.22 4.92
N ALA A 249 2.70 -0.28 3.70
CA ALA A 249 1.62 0.02 2.76
C ALA A 249 1.30 -1.18 1.86
N GLY A 250 0.33 -0.99 0.98
CA GLY A 250 -0.13 -2.04 0.07
C GLY A 250 -1.02 -3.06 0.76
N SER A 251 -1.25 -4.17 0.08
CA SER A 251 -2.11 -5.25 0.56
C SER A 251 -1.52 -6.62 0.27
N VAL A 252 -2.00 -7.62 1.01
CA VAL A 252 -1.86 -9.02 0.65
C VAL A 252 -3.25 -9.58 0.36
N VAL A 253 -3.33 -10.56 -0.54
CA VAL A 253 -4.59 -11.10 -1.04
C VAL A 253 -4.82 -12.50 -0.48
N ILE A 254 -5.99 -12.70 0.12
CA ILE A 254 -6.51 -14.01 0.50
C ILE A 254 -7.63 -14.36 -0.46
N ASN A 255 -7.52 -15.47 -1.16
CA ASN A 255 -8.54 -15.94 -2.08
C ASN A 255 -9.36 -17.07 -1.45
N TYR A 256 -10.69 -17.08 -1.69
CA TYR A 256 -11.57 -18.19 -1.33
C TYR A 256 -12.64 -18.40 -2.40
N THR A 257 -13.21 -19.59 -2.43
CA THR A 257 -14.33 -19.95 -3.33
C THR A 257 -15.57 -20.24 -2.52
N ILE A 258 -16.75 -19.94 -3.08
CA ILE A 258 -18.04 -20.29 -2.49
C ILE A 258 -18.44 -21.66 -3.06
N SER A 259 -18.54 -22.66 -2.20
CA SER A 259 -18.94 -24.00 -2.56
C SER A 259 -20.46 -24.13 -2.72
N PRO A 260 -20.95 -25.01 -3.60
CA PRO A 260 -22.37 -25.30 -3.68
C PRO A 260 -22.94 -25.81 -2.36
N LEU A 261 -24.18 -25.47 -2.08
CA LEU A 261 -24.93 -26.09 -1.00
C LEU A 261 -25.37 -27.47 -1.43
N THR A 262 -25.03 -28.47 -0.63
CA THR A 262 -25.57 -29.83 -0.82
C THR A 262 -26.84 -29.98 0.00
N LEU A 263 -27.98 -30.19 -0.67
CA LEU A 263 -29.24 -30.50 0.01
C LEU A 263 -29.22 -31.93 0.54
N THR A 264 -29.54 -32.05 1.80
CA THR A 264 -29.65 -33.31 2.51
C THR A 264 -31.02 -33.42 3.19
N ALA A 265 -31.44 -34.58 3.66
CA ALA A 265 -32.68 -34.75 4.41
C ALA A 265 -32.71 -33.87 5.70
N ALA A 266 -31.53 -33.53 6.21
CA ALA A 266 -31.43 -32.73 7.43
C ALA A 266 -31.59 -31.21 7.22
N ASN A 267 -31.33 -30.71 5.99
CA ASN A 267 -31.36 -29.25 5.72
C ASN A 267 -32.33 -28.85 4.60
N VAL A 268 -32.96 -29.81 3.93
CA VAL A 268 -33.83 -29.53 2.78
C VAL A 268 -35.01 -28.64 3.15
N SER A 269 -35.57 -28.81 4.34
CA SER A 269 -36.68 -27.98 4.86
C SER A 269 -36.34 -26.50 5.04
N ASP A 270 -35.06 -26.16 5.19
CA ASP A 270 -34.60 -24.78 5.35
C ASP A 270 -34.56 -24.00 4.03
N TYR A 271 -34.60 -24.74 2.91
CA TYR A 271 -34.40 -24.18 1.57
C TYR A 271 -35.56 -24.50 0.60
N LEU A 272 -36.45 -25.42 0.92
CA LEU A 272 -37.60 -25.81 0.10
C LEU A 272 -38.89 -25.71 0.90
N GLU A 273 -39.80 -24.86 0.44
CA GLU A 273 -41.21 -24.90 0.85
C GLU A 273 -42.01 -25.75 -0.15
N ALA A 274 -42.62 -26.82 0.31
CA ALA A 274 -43.54 -27.61 -0.49
C ALA A 274 -44.97 -27.13 -0.23
N THR A 275 -45.56 -26.44 -1.20
CA THR A 275 -47.00 -26.11 -1.18
C THR A 275 -47.78 -27.19 -1.89
N PHE A 276 -48.54 -27.97 -1.16
CA PHE A 276 -49.47 -28.94 -1.75
C PHE A 276 -50.75 -28.19 -2.19
N VAL A 277 -50.98 -28.11 -3.49
CA VAL A 277 -52.26 -27.63 -4.04
C VAL A 277 -53.18 -28.85 -4.10
N THR A 278 -54.18 -28.90 -3.19
CA THR A 278 -55.26 -29.88 -3.31
C THR A 278 -56.23 -29.40 -4.37
N THR A 279 -56.25 -30.03 -5.54
CA THR A 279 -57.33 -29.82 -6.50
C THR A 279 -58.52 -30.68 -6.07
N SER A 280 -59.62 -30.04 -5.70
CA SER A 280 -60.93 -30.67 -5.50
C SER A 280 -61.64 -30.85 -6.82
#